data_b391cfb56c4b71f8c206bf193cc99937
#
_entry.id   b391cfb56c4b71f8c206bf193cc99937
#
_cell.length_a   1.000
_cell.length_b   1.000
_cell.length_c   1.000
_cell.angle_alpha   90.00
_cell.angle_beta   90.00
_cell.angle_gamma   90.00
#
_symmetry.space_group_name_H-M   'P 1'
#
loop_
_entity.id
_entity.type
_entity.pdbx_description
1 polymer ?
#
loop_
_entity_poly.entity_id
_entity_poly.type
_entity_poly.pdbx_seq_one_letter_code
_entity_poly.pdbx_strand_id
1 'polypeptide(L)'
;MKASADCLAAHEVALVRGGRLLFEGLSFRLEPAGALLVTGQNGAGKSSLLRLVAGLLAPDAGTLSNPFPTAMLASEPALKADRPVRSELAFWAGLDGASHERVMLACETMAVSALLDFRCGQLSSGQRQRVAIARTIASGAALWLLDEPTSALDSASEERLLEAVAEHRAGGGMVLAATHQPLPFPGADHLRL
;
A
#
# COMPACT_ATOMS: atom_id res chain seq x y z
N MET A 1 17.02 24.10 3.02
CA MET A 1 16.08 23.62 4.04
C MET A 1 16.48 22.19 4.39
N LYS A 2 16.88 21.90 5.65
CA LYS A 2 17.15 20.53 6.08
C LYS A 2 15.83 19.75 6.00
N ALA A 3 15.80 18.66 5.24
CA ALA A 3 14.70 17.71 5.31
C ALA A 3 14.56 17.25 6.77
N SER A 4 13.42 17.48 7.39
CA SER A 4 13.11 16.87 8.68
C SER A 4 13.16 15.36 8.46
N ALA A 5 13.97 14.64 9.25
CA ALA A 5 14.22 13.21 9.08
C ALA A 5 12.97 12.33 9.40
N ASP A 6 11.84 12.97 9.74
CA ASP A 6 10.68 12.33 10.35
C ASP A 6 9.41 12.36 9.46
N CYS A 7 9.51 12.60 8.15
CA CYS A 7 8.38 12.58 7.24
C CYS A 7 8.75 12.00 5.86
N LEU A 8 7.78 11.43 5.16
CA LEU A 8 7.88 11.19 3.73
C LEU A 8 7.75 12.53 3.00
N ALA A 9 8.72 12.89 2.16
CA ALA A 9 8.71 14.15 1.43
C ALA A 9 9.16 13.98 -0.03
N ALA A 10 8.42 14.61 -0.94
CA ALA A 10 8.79 14.79 -2.33
C ALA A 10 8.92 16.29 -2.63
N HIS A 11 9.94 16.66 -3.40
CA HIS A 11 10.20 18.05 -3.80
C HIS A 11 10.51 18.09 -5.30
N GLU A 12 9.67 18.80 -6.07
CA GLU A 12 9.80 19.01 -7.51
C GLU A 12 10.07 17.74 -8.32
N VAL A 13 9.41 16.63 -7.91
CA VAL A 13 9.64 15.32 -8.52
C VAL A 13 9.02 15.26 -9.90
N ALA A 14 9.80 14.73 -10.87
CA ALA A 14 9.34 14.37 -12.20
C ALA A 14 9.58 12.89 -12.49
N LEU A 15 8.71 12.29 -13.29
CA LEU A 15 8.84 10.90 -13.73
C LEU A 15 8.42 10.72 -15.18
N VAL A 16 9.33 10.10 -15.95
CA VAL A 16 9.13 9.72 -17.36
C VAL A 16 9.09 8.19 -17.46
N ARG A 17 8.13 7.64 -18.17
CA ARG A 17 8.02 6.20 -18.41
C ARG A 17 7.68 5.92 -19.87
N GLY A 18 8.49 5.05 -20.51
CA GLY A 18 8.30 4.72 -21.91
C GLY A 18 8.32 5.94 -22.85
N GLY A 19 9.15 6.95 -22.56
CA GLY A 19 9.24 8.19 -23.31
C GLY A 19 8.08 9.18 -23.07
N ARG A 20 7.16 8.89 -22.14
CA ARG A 20 6.05 9.77 -21.78
C ARG A 20 6.29 10.39 -20.40
N LEU A 21 6.18 11.70 -20.29
CA LEU A 21 6.12 12.41 -19.02
C LEU A 21 4.81 12.06 -18.31
N LEU A 22 4.90 11.50 -17.09
CA LEU A 22 3.73 11.16 -16.28
C LEU A 22 3.34 12.34 -15.38
N PHE A 23 4.31 12.93 -14.71
CA PHE A 23 4.15 14.14 -13.89
C PHE A 23 5.50 14.87 -13.74
N GLU A 24 5.41 16.16 -13.43
CA GLU A 24 6.55 17.03 -13.14
C GLU A 24 6.21 18.04 -12.04
N GLY A 25 7.21 18.55 -11.35
CA GLY A 25 7.04 19.55 -10.31
C GLY A 25 6.27 19.05 -9.09
N LEU A 26 6.14 17.73 -8.91
CA LEU A 26 5.31 17.14 -7.88
C LEU A 26 5.97 17.30 -6.51
N SER A 27 5.27 17.99 -5.60
CA SER A 27 5.75 18.21 -4.24
C SER A 27 4.67 17.88 -3.23
N PHE A 28 5.00 17.07 -2.21
CA PHE A 28 4.10 16.71 -1.12
C PHE A 28 4.89 16.30 0.13
N ARG A 29 4.20 16.25 1.26
CA ARG A 29 4.70 15.71 2.53
C ARG A 29 3.62 14.82 3.14
N LEU A 30 4.06 13.79 3.86
CA LEU A 30 3.19 12.94 4.65
C LEU A 30 3.85 12.71 6.00
N GLU A 31 3.20 13.20 7.03
CA GLU A 31 3.64 13.11 8.42
C GLU A 31 3.11 11.82 9.07
N PRO A 32 3.70 11.35 10.20
CA PRO A 32 3.15 10.24 10.98
C PRO A 32 1.66 10.41 11.30
N ALA A 33 0.92 9.30 11.31
CA ALA A 33 -0.53 9.23 11.41
C ALA A 33 -1.30 9.85 10.21
N GLY A 34 -0.60 10.41 9.23
CA GLY A 34 -1.20 11.02 8.04
C GLY A 34 -1.72 10.02 7.02
N ALA A 35 -2.57 10.53 6.12
CA ALA A 35 -2.97 9.83 4.91
C ALA A 35 -2.91 10.77 3.71
N LEU A 36 -2.46 10.27 2.57
CA LEU A 36 -2.44 10.98 1.29
C LEU A 36 -3.17 10.16 0.24
N LEU A 37 -4.24 10.72 -0.33
CA LEU A 37 -5.01 10.12 -1.42
C LEU A 37 -4.52 10.67 -2.75
N VAL A 38 -3.97 9.80 -3.58
CA VAL A 38 -3.53 10.13 -4.94
C VAL A 38 -4.62 9.78 -5.91
N THR A 39 -5.19 10.80 -6.56
CA THR A 39 -6.27 10.67 -7.53
C THR A 39 -5.81 11.10 -8.92
N GLY A 40 -6.54 10.68 -9.95
CA GLY A 40 -6.23 11.02 -11.34
C GLY A 40 -6.75 9.97 -12.31
N GLN A 41 -6.70 10.27 -13.60
CA GLN A 41 -7.14 9.36 -14.64
C GLN A 41 -6.29 8.08 -14.70
N ASN A 42 -6.81 7.04 -15.35
CA ASN A 42 -6.02 5.85 -15.63
C ASN A 42 -4.81 6.22 -16.51
N GLY A 43 -3.63 5.73 -16.14
CA GLY A 43 -2.38 6.08 -16.84
C GLY A 43 -1.74 7.42 -16.43
N ALA A 44 -2.31 8.17 -15.47
CA ALA A 44 -1.73 9.42 -14.96
C ALA A 44 -0.43 9.23 -14.16
N GLY A 45 -0.10 7.98 -13.78
CA GLY A 45 1.14 7.70 -13.06
C GLY A 45 0.95 7.36 -11.58
N LYS A 46 -0.29 7.17 -11.09
CA LYS A 46 -0.58 6.85 -9.68
C LYS A 46 0.24 5.67 -9.15
N SER A 47 0.16 4.52 -9.80
CA SER A 47 0.95 3.34 -9.43
C SER A 47 2.47 3.55 -9.56
N SER A 48 2.89 4.41 -10.50
CA SER A 48 4.29 4.76 -10.67
C SER A 48 4.79 5.64 -9.52
N LEU A 49 3.95 6.54 -9.02
CA LEU A 49 4.26 7.33 -7.82
C LEU A 49 4.43 6.43 -6.59
N LEU A 50 3.52 5.46 -6.39
CA LEU A 50 3.67 4.49 -5.28
C LEU A 50 4.99 3.71 -5.40
N ARG A 51 5.33 3.23 -6.59
CA ARG A 51 6.60 2.51 -6.84
C ARG A 51 7.82 3.39 -6.62
N LEU A 52 7.72 4.67 -6.93
CA LEU A 52 8.77 5.65 -6.67
C LEU A 52 8.96 5.85 -5.16
N VAL A 53 7.88 6.01 -4.40
CA VAL A 53 7.91 6.08 -2.92
C VAL A 53 8.44 4.79 -2.29
N ALA A 54 8.12 3.63 -2.88
CA ALA A 54 8.66 2.33 -2.46
C ALA A 54 10.14 2.12 -2.78
N GLY A 55 10.79 3.08 -3.48
CA GLY A 55 12.19 2.94 -3.92
C GLY A 55 12.39 1.96 -5.09
N LEU A 56 11.30 1.52 -5.73
CA LEU A 56 11.34 0.62 -6.90
C LEU A 56 11.60 1.36 -8.21
N LEU A 57 11.50 2.69 -8.19
CA LEU A 57 11.83 3.60 -9.27
C LEU A 57 12.65 4.77 -8.71
N ALA A 58 13.50 5.34 -9.55
CA ALA A 58 14.17 6.61 -9.28
C ALA A 58 13.42 7.76 -9.97
N PRO A 59 13.37 8.96 -9.39
CA PRO A 59 12.83 10.14 -10.06
C PRO A 59 13.78 10.58 -11.19
N ASP A 60 13.22 11.11 -12.28
CA ASP A 60 14.01 11.72 -13.37
C ASP A 60 14.46 13.13 -13.01
N ALA A 61 13.73 13.84 -12.13
CA ALA A 61 14.11 15.12 -11.54
C ALA A 61 13.51 15.27 -10.14
N GLY A 62 14.02 16.23 -9.37
CA GLY A 62 13.60 16.48 -7.98
C GLY A 62 14.20 15.49 -6.98
N THR A 63 13.65 15.48 -5.78
CA THR A 63 14.11 14.60 -4.70
C THR A 63 12.94 13.97 -3.97
N LEU A 64 13.11 12.71 -3.56
CA LEU A 64 12.17 12.00 -2.72
C LEU A 64 12.92 11.38 -1.55
N SER A 65 12.41 11.60 -0.34
CA SER A 65 12.95 11.04 0.90
C SER A 65 11.85 10.23 1.60
N ASN A 66 12.10 8.95 1.75
CA ASN A 66 11.25 8.04 2.53
C ASN A 66 12.13 7.29 3.55
N PRO A 67 12.16 7.70 4.82
CA PRO A 67 12.96 7.05 5.85
C PRO A 67 12.25 5.85 6.51
N PHE A 68 11.02 5.51 6.10
CA PHE A 68 10.18 4.55 6.81
C PHE A 68 10.19 3.17 6.16
N PRO A 69 10.15 2.08 6.97
CA PRO A 69 9.79 0.77 6.48
C PRO A 69 8.45 0.82 5.76
N THR A 70 8.39 0.24 4.58
CA THR A 70 7.27 0.42 3.65
C THR A 70 6.73 -0.93 3.20
N ALA A 71 5.40 -1.10 3.26
CA ALA A 71 4.70 -2.22 2.66
C ALA A 71 3.84 -1.74 1.49
N MET A 72 3.88 -2.47 0.38
CA MET A 72 3.12 -2.11 -0.82
C MET A 72 2.08 -3.19 -1.15
N LEU A 73 0.82 -2.75 -1.22
CA LEU A 73 -0.27 -3.47 -1.86
C LEU A 73 -0.34 -3.01 -3.32
N ALA A 74 0.04 -3.88 -4.24
CA ALA A 74 -0.10 -3.60 -5.68
C ALA A 74 -1.55 -3.85 -6.14
N SER A 75 -1.97 -3.17 -7.20
CA SER A 75 -3.29 -3.34 -7.83
C SER A 75 -3.58 -4.78 -8.26
N GLU A 76 -2.55 -5.52 -8.66
CA GLU A 76 -2.59 -6.96 -8.84
C GLU A 76 -1.83 -7.63 -7.70
N PRO A 77 -2.50 -8.44 -6.85
CA PRO A 77 -1.85 -9.14 -5.75
C PRO A 77 -0.72 -10.06 -6.24
N ALA A 78 0.51 -9.78 -5.82
CA ALA A 78 1.70 -10.56 -6.18
C ALA A 78 1.78 -11.84 -5.32
N LEU A 79 0.80 -12.75 -5.47
CA LEU A 79 0.73 -14.03 -4.79
C LEU A 79 1.12 -15.15 -5.77
N LYS A 80 2.00 -16.06 -5.35
CA LYS A 80 2.39 -17.21 -6.17
C LYS A 80 1.28 -18.24 -6.24
N ALA A 81 0.71 -18.44 -7.44
CA ALA A 81 -0.49 -19.24 -7.65
C ALA A 81 -0.39 -20.69 -7.15
N ASP A 82 0.79 -21.30 -7.22
CA ASP A 82 1.08 -22.69 -6.84
C ASP A 82 1.29 -22.90 -5.34
N ARG A 83 1.47 -21.81 -4.57
CA ARG A 83 1.72 -21.87 -3.13
C ARG A 83 0.43 -21.82 -2.31
N PRO A 84 0.35 -22.56 -1.18
CA PRO A 84 -0.67 -22.33 -0.18
C PRO A 84 -0.56 -20.92 0.42
N VAL A 85 -1.71 -20.32 0.77
CA VAL A 85 -1.77 -18.98 1.38
C VAL A 85 -0.87 -18.90 2.61
N ARG A 86 -0.90 -19.91 3.51
CA ARG A 86 -0.03 -19.93 4.69
C ARG A 86 1.45 -19.83 4.37
N SER A 87 1.90 -20.51 3.31
CA SER A 87 3.30 -20.51 2.88
C SER A 87 3.70 -19.17 2.26
N GLU A 88 2.76 -18.54 1.55
CA GLU A 88 2.99 -17.22 0.97
C GLU A 88 3.09 -16.15 2.08
N LEU A 89 2.16 -16.16 3.04
CA LEU A 89 2.20 -15.23 4.18
C LEU A 89 3.45 -15.46 5.05
N ALA A 90 3.82 -16.72 5.34
CA ALA A 90 5.01 -17.02 6.11
C ALA A 90 6.30 -16.57 5.40
N PHE A 91 6.37 -16.70 4.07
CA PHE A 91 7.51 -16.22 3.29
C PHE A 91 7.70 -14.70 3.45
N TRP A 92 6.63 -13.92 3.28
CA TRP A 92 6.69 -12.46 3.42
C TRP A 92 6.95 -12.05 4.87
N ALA A 93 6.29 -12.71 5.83
CA ALA A 93 6.56 -12.48 7.26
C ALA A 93 8.04 -12.70 7.62
N GLY A 94 8.68 -13.72 7.02
CA GLY A 94 10.11 -13.96 7.21
C GLY A 94 10.99 -12.84 6.66
N LEU A 95 10.61 -12.22 5.56
CA LEU A 95 11.32 -11.06 4.98
C LEU A 95 11.11 -9.79 5.82
N ASP A 96 9.90 -9.59 6.34
CA ASP A 96 9.52 -8.40 7.09
C ASP A 96 9.88 -8.53 8.59
N GLY A 97 10.34 -9.69 9.06
CA GLY A 97 10.57 -9.96 10.48
C GLY A 97 9.29 -10.01 11.32
N ALA A 98 8.15 -10.29 10.69
CA ALA A 98 6.86 -10.36 11.36
C ALA A 98 6.70 -11.67 12.15
N SER A 99 6.14 -11.59 13.36
CA SER A 99 5.83 -12.76 14.17
C SER A 99 4.65 -13.56 13.59
N HIS A 100 4.58 -14.85 13.89
CA HIS A 100 3.43 -15.68 13.53
C HIS A 100 2.12 -15.14 14.08
N GLU A 101 2.13 -14.63 15.30
CA GLU A 101 0.96 -14.03 15.95
C GLU A 101 0.42 -12.82 15.15
N ARG A 102 1.31 -11.94 14.67
CA ARG A 102 0.93 -10.80 13.82
C ARG A 102 0.31 -11.26 12.51
N VAL A 103 0.86 -12.31 11.89
CA VAL A 103 0.28 -12.89 10.67
C VAL A 103 -1.12 -13.41 10.92
N MET A 104 -1.33 -14.14 12.02
CA MET A 104 -2.65 -14.69 12.36
C MET A 104 -3.66 -13.59 12.65
N LEU A 105 -3.28 -12.55 13.39
CA LEU A 105 -4.13 -11.39 13.64
C LEU A 105 -4.54 -10.70 12.31
N ALA A 106 -3.60 -10.50 11.40
CA ALA A 106 -3.90 -9.92 10.09
C ALA A 106 -4.85 -10.82 9.26
N CYS A 107 -4.72 -12.14 9.38
CA CYS A 107 -5.65 -13.08 8.74
C CYS A 107 -7.07 -12.99 9.32
N GLU A 108 -7.20 -12.79 10.62
CA GLU A 108 -8.49 -12.57 11.28
C GLU A 108 -9.10 -11.23 10.88
N THR A 109 -8.31 -10.15 10.89
CA THR A 109 -8.73 -8.82 10.46
C THR A 109 -9.36 -8.86 9.07
N MET A 110 -8.74 -9.53 8.11
CA MET A 110 -9.24 -9.62 6.73
C MET A 110 -10.13 -10.85 6.47
N ALA A 111 -10.48 -11.62 7.50
CA ALA A 111 -11.31 -12.83 7.41
C ALA A 111 -10.78 -13.83 6.35
N VAL A 112 -9.48 -14.12 6.38
CA VAL A 112 -8.82 -15.06 5.46
C VAL A 112 -8.30 -16.32 6.14
N SER A 113 -8.51 -16.49 7.44
CA SER A 113 -8.02 -17.65 8.22
C SER A 113 -8.46 -19.00 7.63
N ALA A 114 -9.70 -19.08 7.12
CA ALA A 114 -10.22 -20.29 6.47
C ALA A 114 -9.55 -20.57 5.09
N LEU A 115 -8.80 -19.64 4.55
CA LEU A 115 -8.17 -19.76 3.23
C LEU A 115 -6.71 -20.26 3.31
N LEU A 116 -6.15 -20.41 4.49
CA LEU A 116 -4.72 -20.67 4.71
C LEU A 116 -4.20 -21.94 4.00
N ASP A 117 -5.03 -22.94 3.86
CA ASP A 117 -4.66 -24.23 3.22
C ASP A 117 -4.91 -24.26 1.72
N PHE A 118 -5.65 -23.28 1.17
CA PHE A 118 -5.91 -23.19 -0.26
C PHE A 118 -4.67 -22.67 -1.00
N ARG A 119 -4.48 -23.12 -2.25
CA ARG A 119 -3.48 -22.52 -3.14
C ARG A 119 -3.95 -21.13 -3.58
N CYS A 120 -3.04 -20.17 -3.67
CA CYS A 120 -3.38 -18.80 -4.07
C CYS A 120 -4.08 -18.72 -5.44
N GLY A 121 -3.76 -19.64 -6.36
CA GLY A 121 -4.40 -19.72 -7.67
C GLY A 121 -5.86 -20.20 -7.64
N GLN A 122 -6.33 -20.81 -6.55
CA GLN A 122 -7.72 -21.28 -6.37
C GLN A 122 -8.63 -20.18 -5.81
N LEU A 123 -8.07 -19.08 -5.34
CA LEU A 123 -8.79 -17.97 -4.72
C LEU A 123 -9.50 -17.12 -5.77
N SER A 124 -10.68 -16.61 -5.43
CA SER A 124 -11.31 -15.53 -6.21
C SER A 124 -10.46 -14.25 -6.16
N SER A 125 -10.76 -13.28 -7.03
CA SER A 125 -10.08 -11.97 -7.03
C SER A 125 -10.20 -11.27 -5.67
N GLY A 126 -11.39 -11.23 -5.07
CA GLY A 126 -11.61 -10.62 -3.76
C GLY A 126 -10.89 -11.37 -2.63
N GLN A 127 -10.83 -12.72 -2.68
CA GLN A 127 -10.07 -13.49 -1.72
C GLN A 127 -8.56 -13.21 -1.85
N ARG A 128 -8.02 -13.14 -3.07
CA ARG A 128 -6.62 -12.75 -3.30
C ARG A 128 -6.33 -11.36 -2.78
N GLN A 129 -7.22 -10.41 -3.01
CA GLN A 129 -7.09 -9.04 -2.52
C GLN A 129 -7.03 -9.00 -0.99
N ARG A 130 -7.96 -9.70 -0.31
CA ARG A 130 -7.94 -9.79 1.16
C ARG A 130 -6.67 -10.42 1.72
N VAL A 131 -6.15 -11.46 1.08
CA VAL A 131 -4.86 -12.08 1.47
C VAL A 131 -3.70 -11.09 1.29
N ALA A 132 -3.68 -10.32 0.21
CA ALA A 132 -2.65 -9.32 -0.02
C ALA A 132 -2.72 -8.17 0.99
N ILE A 133 -3.92 -7.75 1.38
CA ILE A 133 -4.12 -6.76 2.45
C ILE A 133 -3.65 -7.34 3.79
N ALA A 134 -4.01 -8.58 4.13
CA ALA A 134 -3.53 -9.24 5.34
C ALA A 134 -1.99 -9.30 5.39
N ARG A 135 -1.31 -9.56 4.27
CA ARG A 135 0.15 -9.45 4.17
C ARG A 135 0.66 -8.05 4.49
N THR A 136 0.01 -7.02 3.97
CA THR A 136 0.38 -5.62 4.23
C THR A 136 0.23 -5.29 5.72
N ILE A 137 -0.87 -5.70 6.35
CA ILE A 137 -1.10 -5.52 7.79
C ILE A 137 -0.02 -6.27 8.61
N ALA A 138 0.26 -7.51 8.25
CA ALA A 138 1.23 -8.36 8.94
C ALA A 138 2.67 -7.82 8.88
N SER A 139 3.04 -7.07 7.85
CA SER A 139 4.40 -6.53 7.67
C SER A 139 4.86 -5.66 8.84
N GLY A 140 3.94 -4.93 9.48
CA GLY A 140 4.26 -3.95 10.52
C GLY A 140 5.03 -2.74 10.01
N ALA A 141 5.02 -2.50 8.72
CA ALA A 141 5.64 -1.34 8.11
C ALA A 141 4.95 -0.05 8.57
N ALA A 142 5.72 1.00 8.79
CA ALA A 142 5.20 2.30 9.21
C ALA A 142 4.45 3.02 8.08
N LEU A 143 4.78 2.75 6.82
CA LEU A 143 4.12 3.33 5.65
C LEU A 143 3.45 2.23 4.82
N TRP A 144 2.14 2.37 4.62
CA TRP A 144 1.39 1.54 3.68
C TRP A 144 1.19 2.28 2.37
N LEU A 145 1.60 1.66 1.26
CA LEU A 145 1.35 2.11 -0.11
C LEU A 145 0.27 1.22 -0.71
N LEU A 146 -0.91 1.78 -0.95
CA LEU A 146 -2.09 1.04 -1.36
C LEU A 146 -2.50 1.43 -2.79
N ASP A 147 -2.33 0.53 -3.76
CA ASP A 147 -2.72 0.74 -5.15
C ASP A 147 -4.07 0.09 -5.42
N GLU A 148 -5.11 0.91 -5.62
CA GLU A 148 -6.51 0.51 -5.82
C GLU A 148 -6.99 -0.51 -4.75
N PRO A 149 -6.87 -0.19 -3.45
CA PRO A 149 -7.01 -1.17 -2.38
C PRO A 149 -8.40 -1.81 -2.26
N THR A 150 -9.46 -1.12 -2.69
CA THR A 150 -10.85 -1.61 -2.64
C THR A 150 -11.27 -2.37 -3.89
N SER A 151 -10.40 -2.45 -4.90
CA SER A 151 -10.68 -3.23 -6.11
C SER A 151 -11.01 -4.68 -5.76
N ALA A 152 -12.11 -5.19 -6.30
CA ALA A 152 -12.62 -6.56 -6.08
C ALA A 152 -13.05 -6.91 -4.64
N LEU A 153 -13.12 -5.96 -3.71
CA LEU A 153 -13.68 -6.16 -2.38
C LEU A 153 -15.20 -6.01 -2.39
N ASP A 154 -15.86 -6.82 -1.56
CA ASP A 154 -17.23 -6.57 -1.13
C ASP A 154 -17.27 -5.53 0.00
N SER A 155 -18.47 -5.01 0.30
CA SER A 155 -18.64 -3.95 1.31
C SER A 155 -18.10 -4.34 2.68
N ALA A 156 -18.30 -5.59 3.11
CA ALA A 156 -17.80 -6.05 4.40
C ALA A 156 -16.26 -6.12 4.45
N SER A 157 -15.62 -6.47 3.33
CA SER A 157 -14.15 -6.48 3.21
C SER A 157 -13.57 -5.07 3.10
N GLU A 158 -14.31 -4.16 2.47
CA GLU A 158 -13.95 -2.74 2.43
C GLU A 158 -14.00 -2.11 3.83
N GLU A 159 -15.07 -2.35 4.61
CA GLU A 159 -15.16 -1.89 6.00
C GLU A 159 -13.96 -2.38 6.83
N ARG A 160 -13.60 -3.67 6.73
CA ARG A 160 -12.42 -4.22 7.42
C ARG A 160 -11.11 -3.53 7.03
N LEU A 161 -10.93 -3.21 5.76
CA LEU A 161 -9.78 -2.45 5.27
C LEU A 161 -9.77 -1.04 5.88
N LEU A 162 -10.91 -0.34 5.90
CA LEU A 162 -11.04 1.00 6.46
C LEU A 162 -10.74 1.02 7.96
N GLU A 163 -11.23 0.03 8.71
CA GLU A 163 -10.92 -0.16 10.12
C GLU A 163 -9.42 -0.39 10.33
N ALA A 164 -8.80 -1.29 9.57
CA ALA A 164 -7.37 -1.56 9.64
C ALA A 164 -6.52 -0.33 9.32
N VAL A 165 -6.92 0.48 8.34
CA VAL A 165 -6.27 1.76 8.02
C VAL A 165 -6.42 2.76 9.19
N ALA A 166 -7.59 2.84 9.79
CA ALA A 166 -7.83 3.73 10.93
C ALA A 166 -6.97 3.32 12.15
N GLU A 167 -6.90 2.03 12.47
CA GLU A 167 -6.06 1.50 13.54
C GLU A 167 -4.56 1.74 13.27
N HIS A 168 -4.11 1.47 12.05
CA HIS A 168 -2.73 1.73 11.64
C HIS A 168 -2.34 3.19 11.85
N ARG A 169 -3.18 4.12 11.41
CA ARG A 169 -2.97 5.56 11.59
C ARG A 169 -3.05 5.99 13.05
N ALA A 170 -3.97 5.44 13.84
CA ALA A 170 -4.07 5.70 15.27
C ALA A 170 -2.79 5.26 16.02
N GLY A 171 -2.11 4.22 15.53
CA GLY A 171 -0.80 3.76 16.00
C GLY A 171 0.39 4.59 15.49
N GLY A 172 0.16 5.69 14.78
CA GLY A 172 1.22 6.54 14.20
C GLY A 172 1.65 6.14 12.78
N GLY A 173 1.07 5.10 12.20
CA GLY A 173 1.35 4.68 10.84
C GLY A 173 0.84 5.67 9.78
N MET A 174 1.38 5.57 8.58
CA MET A 174 1.06 6.45 7.44
C MET A 174 0.48 5.64 6.29
N VAL A 175 -0.41 6.27 5.51
CA VAL A 175 -1.00 5.65 4.32
C VAL A 175 -0.90 6.58 3.12
N LEU A 176 -0.37 6.07 2.02
CA LEU A 176 -0.44 6.70 0.71
C LEU A 176 -1.24 5.76 -0.20
N ALA A 177 -2.44 6.16 -0.59
CA ALA A 177 -3.33 5.34 -1.40
C ALA A 177 -3.59 5.97 -2.77
N ALA A 178 -3.39 5.20 -3.82
CA ALA A 178 -3.75 5.54 -5.19
C ALA A 178 -5.13 4.94 -5.49
N THR A 179 -6.07 5.75 -5.92
CA THR A 179 -7.44 5.31 -6.19
C THR A 179 -8.13 6.19 -7.21
N HIS A 180 -9.10 5.62 -7.91
CA HIS A 180 -10.04 6.34 -8.74
C HIS A 180 -11.41 6.50 -8.07
N GLN A 181 -11.64 5.85 -6.93
CA GLN A 181 -12.85 5.93 -6.12
C GLN A 181 -12.58 6.73 -4.83
N PRO A 182 -13.57 7.45 -4.30
CA PRO A 182 -13.40 8.12 -3.02
C PRO A 182 -13.21 7.09 -1.90
N LEU A 183 -12.11 7.23 -1.15
CA LEU A 183 -11.87 6.45 0.06
C LEU A 183 -12.13 7.36 1.28
N PRO A 184 -12.95 6.93 2.23
CA PRO A 184 -13.30 7.72 3.41
C PRO A 184 -12.19 7.64 4.48
N PHE A 185 -11.01 8.20 4.18
CA PHE A 185 -9.93 8.36 5.15
C PHE A 185 -10.07 9.73 5.84
N PRO A 186 -10.56 9.82 7.07
CA PRO A 186 -10.76 11.10 7.75
C PRO A 186 -9.46 11.89 7.83
N GLY A 187 -9.49 13.18 7.45
CA GLY A 187 -8.33 14.06 7.49
C GLY A 187 -7.21 13.70 6.52
N ALA A 188 -7.51 12.96 5.45
CA ALA A 188 -6.53 12.69 4.42
C ALA A 188 -6.27 13.93 3.55
N ASP A 189 -5.01 14.16 3.21
CA ASP A 189 -4.63 15.10 2.16
C ASP A 189 -4.91 14.51 0.78
N HIS A 190 -5.07 15.37 -0.21
CA HIS A 190 -5.38 14.97 -1.58
C HIS A 190 -4.32 15.48 -2.56
N LEU A 191 -3.82 14.59 -3.40
CA LEU A 191 -2.90 14.86 -4.48
C LEU A 191 -3.52 14.41 -5.80
N ARG A 192 -3.63 15.32 -6.76
CA ARG A 192 -4.18 15.00 -8.09
C ARG A 192 -3.05 14.98 -9.12
N LEU A 193 -2.94 13.87 -9.85
CA LEU A 193 -2.07 13.70 -11.02
C LEU A 193 -2.80 13.98 -12.32
#